data_0439b16fdaf3b8573af9ece19337a077
#
_entry.id   0439b16fdaf3b8573af9ece19337a077
#
_cell.length_a   1.000
_cell.length_b   1.000
_cell.length_c   1.000
_cell.angle_alpha   90.00
_cell.angle_beta   90.00
_cell.angle_gamma   90.00
#
_symmetry.space_group_name_H-M   'P 1'
#
loop_
_entity.id
_entity.type
_entity.pdbx_description
1 polymer ?
#
loop_
_entity_poly.entity_id
_entity_poly.type
_entity_poly.pdbx_seq_one_letter_code
_entity_poly.pdbx_strand_id
1 'polypeptide(L)'
;MSGGNRATIIAAAVMLCVLLQTSISSAATFPAGGANGWGFNMNGWPNGQTFKVGDVIEFKYMAGMHNVVKVSKAGFDACDGTGGQVFSSGDDKVTLVQGTQYFICTIGPHCSNGVKAAVTAN
;
A
#
# COMPACT_ATOMS: atom_id res chain seq x y z
N MET A 1 17.95 -11.19 52.89
CA MET A 1 16.97 -11.77 51.99
C MET A 1 16.77 -10.96 50.71
N SER A 2 17.84 -10.55 50.09
CA SER A 2 17.80 -9.70 48.89
C SER A 2 17.62 -10.51 47.58
N GLY A 3 17.62 -11.85 47.62
CA GLY A 3 17.58 -12.68 46.39
C GLY A 3 16.21 -12.71 45.70
N GLY A 4 15.09 -12.60 46.41
CA GLY A 4 13.76 -12.63 45.83
C GLY A 4 13.40 -11.39 45.00
N ASN A 5 13.90 -10.21 45.42
CA ASN A 5 13.66 -8.97 44.72
C ASN A 5 14.40 -8.89 43.37
N ARG A 6 15.58 -9.48 43.27
CA ARG A 6 16.33 -9.53 42.03
C ARG A 6 15.66 -10.40 40.97
N ALA A 7 15.12 -11.54 41.35
CA ALA A 7 14.40 -12.43 40.44
C ALA A 7 13.14 -11.77 39.88
N THR A 8 12.39 -11.03 40.71
CA THR A 8 11.19 -10.30 40.31
C THR A 8 11.51 -9.19 39.31
N ILE A 9 12.58 -8.42 39.53
CA ILE A 9 13.00 -7.34 38.63
C ILE A 9 13.43 -7.89 37.27
N ILE A 10 14.17 -8.99 37.21
CA ILE A 10 14.59 -9.63 35.96
C ILE A 10 13.38 -10.12 35.15
N ALA A 11 12.40 -10.76 35.81
CA ALA A 11 11.18 -11.23 35.15
C ALA A 11 10.39 -10.08 34.54
N ALA A 12 10.25 -8.95 35.22
CA ALA A 12 9.56 -7.76 34.72
C ALA A 12 10.28 -7.16 33.50
N ALA A 13 11.61 -7.10 33.51
CA ALA A 13 12.39 -6.58 32.39
C ALA A 13 12.26 -7.47 31.13
N VAL A 14 12.26 -8.80 31.27
CA VAL A 14 12.06 -9.73 30.18
C VAL A 14 10.68 -9.60 29.57
N MET A 15 9.63 -9.48 30.38
CA MET A 15 8.26 -9.26 29.92
C MET A 15 8.13 -7.96 29.09
N LEU A 16 8.74 -6.88 29.55
CA LEU A 16 8.70 -5.60 28.85
C LEU A 16 9.40 -5.68 27.49
N CYS A 17 10.54 -6.33 27.38
CA CYS A 17 11.25 -6.53 26.13
C CYS A 17 10.42 -7.33 25.12
N VAL A 18 9.74 -8.40 25.53
CA VAL A 18 8.87 -9.19 24.68
C VAL A 18 7.69 -8.38 24.16
N LEU A 19 7.05 -7.57 25.00
CA LEU A 19 5.95 -6.70 24.58
C LEU A 19 6.41 -5.66 23.56
N LEU A 20 7.58 -5.06 23.73
CA LEU A 20 8.14 -4.11 22.76
C LEU A 20 8.43 -4.78 21.42
N GLN A 21 8.94 -5.99 21.40
CA GLN A 21 9.21 -6.74 20.18
C GLN A 21 7.92 -7.10 19.42
N THR A 22 6.83 -7.43 20.11
CA THR A 22 5.55 -7.78 19.48
C THR A 22 4.78 -6.57 18.96
N SER A 23 5.10 -5.35 19.41
CA SER A 23 4.44 -4.12 18.97
C SER A 23 5.05 -3.51 17.70
N ILE A 24 6.20 -4.01 17.23
CA ILE A 24 6.88 -3.53 16.04
C ILE A 24 6.43 -4.36 14.84
N SER A 25 5.65 -3.76 13.94
CA SER A 25 5.36 -4.37 12.64
C SER A 25 6.09 -3.59 11.56
N SER A 26 6.78 -4.33 10.66
CA SER A 26 7.49 -3.73 9.54
C SER A 26 6.55 -3.46 8.40
N ALA A 27 6.63 -2.27 7.82
CA ALA A 27 5.99 -1.95 6.55
C ALA A 27 6.65 -2.76 5.43
N ALA A 28 5.85 -3.22 4.48
CA ALA A 28 6.33 -3.95 3.31
C ALA A 28 6.01 -3.16 2.05
N THR A 29 6.77 -3.41 0.98
CA THR A 29 6.54 -2.81 -0.34
C THR A 29 6.01 -3.88 -1.29
N PHE A 30 4.92 -3.57 -1.98
CA PHE A 30 4.26 -4.47 -2.90
C PHE A 30 4.18 -3.84 -4.29
N PRO A 31 4.48 -4.61 -5.37
CA PRO A 31 4.34 -4.08 -6.73
C PRO A 31 2.87 -4.00 -7.12
N ALA A 32 2.44 -2.84 -7.59
CA ALA A 32 1.11 -2.69 -8.20
C ALA A 32 1.03 -3.57 -9.45
N GLY A 33 -0.06 -4.33 -9.56
CA GLY A 33 -0.22 -5.28 -10.66
C GLY A 33 0.55 -6.59 -10.46
N GLY A 34 1.18 -6.79 -9.31
CA GLY A 34 1.98 -7.98 -9.03
C GLY A 34 3.18 -8.08 -9.97
N ALA A 35 3.47 -9.29 -10.46
CA ALA A 35 4.62 -9.55 -11.33
C ALA A 35 4.55 -8.81 -12.68
N ASN A 36 3.35 -8.42 -13.13
CA ASN A 36 3.15 -7.75 -14.41
C ASN A 36 3.33 -6.23 -14.36
N GLY A 37 3.39 -5.65 -13.15
CA GLY A 37 3.49 -4.21 -12.98
C GLY A 37 2.20 -3.46 -13.27
N TRP A 38 2.27 -2.14 -13.24
CA TRP A 38 1.14 -1.24 -13.48
C TRP A 38 0.88 -1.13 -14.99
N GLY A 39 -0.23 -1.68 -15.48
CA GLY A 39 -0.53 -1.70 -16.90
C GLY A 39 -1.75 -2.55 -17.24
N PHE A 40 -1.82 -3.01 -18.48
CA PHE A 40 -2.99 -3.74 -19.01
C PHE A 40 -3.14 -5.16 -18.48
N ASN A 41 -2.07 -5.79 -18.00
CA ASN A 41 -2.05 -7.20 -17.61
C ASN A 41 -2.13 -7.39 -16.09
N MET A 42 -2.87 -6.55 -15.40
CA MET A 42 -2.95 -6.62 -13.93
C MET A 42 -3.92 -7.71 -13.43
N ASN A 43 -4.80 -8.23 -14.31
CA ASN A 43 -5.73 -9.32 -14.00
C ASN A 43 -6.56 -9.08 -12.73
N GLY A 44 -7.03 -7.83 -12.54
CA GLY A 44 -7.84 -7.45 -11.38
C GLY A 44 -7.05 -7.27 -10.08
N TRP A 45 -5.71 -7.17 -10.16
CA TRP A 45 -4.92 -6.91 -8.98
C TRP A 45 -5.52 -5.76 -8.15
N PRO A 46 -5.61 -5.84 -6.83
CA PRO A 46 -4.99 -6.81 -5.91
C PRO A 46 -5.84 -8.07 -5.61
N ASN A 47 -6.90 -8.35 -6.33
CA ASN A 47 -7.69 -9.58 -6.25
C ASN A 47 -8.19 -9.89 -4.82
N GLY A 48 -8.62 -8.86 -4.09
CA GLY A 48 -9.11 -8.99 -2.72
C GLY A 48 -8.02 -9.05 -1.65
N GLN A 49 -6.73 -9.00 -2.02
CA GLN A 49 -5.65 -8.90 -1.04
C GLN A 49 -5.78 -7.59 -0.26
N THR A 50 -5.64 -7.67 1.05
CA THR A 50 -5.58 -6.49 1.93
C THR A 50 -4.16 -6.27 2.43
N PHE A 51 -3.88 -5.02 2.77
CA PHE A 51 -2.56 -4.58 3.21
C PHE A 51 -2.65 -3.99 4.62
N LYS A 52 -1.51 -3.63 5.18
CA LYS A 52 -1.42 -2.94 6.46
C LYS A 52 -1.21 -1.45 6.23
N VAL A 53 -1.75 -0.64 7.13
CA VAL A 53 -1.43 0.80 7.16
C VAL A 53 0.09 0.97 7.27
N GLY A 54 0.65 1.82 6.43
CA GLY A 54 2.09 2.01 6.34
C GLY A 54 2.78 1.17 5.27
N ASP A 55 2.12 0.14 4.75
CA ASP A 55 2.65 -0.57 3.57
C ASP A 55 2.75 0.37 2.38
N VAL A 56 3.66 0.07 1.47
CA VAL A 56 3.93 0.88 0.29
C VAL A 56 3.54 0.11 -0.96
N ILE A 57 2.80 0.75 -1.85
CA ILE A 57 2.55 0.23 -3.19
C ILE A 57 3.51 0.91 -4.15
N GLU A 58 4.25 0.12 -4.90
CA GLU A 58 5.19 0.59 -5.91
C GLU A 58 4.61 0.40 -7.30
N PHE A 59 4.40 1.51 -8.00
CA PHE A 59 3.85 1.52 -9.36
C PHE A 59 5.00 1.63 -10.34
N LYS A 60 5.34 0.53 -11.00
CA LYS A 60 6.37 0.48 -12.05
C LYS A 60 5.72 0.39 -13.41
N TYR A 61 6.11 1.28 -14.31
CA TYR A 61 5.56 1.35 -15.67
C TYR A 61 6.50 2.15 -16.57
N MET A 62 6.28 2.07 -17.87
CA MET A 62 6.99 2.93 -18.81
C MET A 62 6.44 4.35 -18.70
N ALA A 63 7.29 5.30 -18.29
CA ALA A 63 6.92 6.71 -18.20
C ALA A 63 6.46 7.22 -19.57
N GLY A 64 5.35 7.97 -19.58
CA GLY A 64 4.71 8.43 -20.80
C GLY A 64 3.68 7.46 -21.39
N MET A 65 3.77 6.17 -21.11
CA MET A 65 2.75 5.19 -21.53
C MET A 65 1.60 5.12 -20.50
N HIS A 66 1.93 5.21 -19.23
CA HIS A 66 0.96 5.23 -18.14
C HIS A 66 1.29 6.36 -17.17
N ASN A 67 0.36 6.65 -16.31
CA ASN A 67 0.54 7.45 -15.10
C ASN A 67 -0.24 6.79 -13.96
N VAL A 68 -0.13 7.37 -12.77
CA VAL A 68 -0.91 6.96 -11.60
C VAL A 68 -1.60 8.19 -11.07
N VAL A 69 -2.92 8.16 -10.96
CA VAL A 69 -3.70 9.24 -10.38
C VAL A 69 -4.50 8.69 -9.21
N LYS A 70 -4.22 9.21 -8.02
CA LYS A 70 -4.99 8.86 -6.83
C LYS A 70 -6.28 9.69 -6.83
N VAL A 71 -7.41 8.99 -6.80
CA VAL A 71 -8.73 9.60 -6.94
C VAL A 71 -9.68 9.15 -5.83
N SER A 72 -10.88 9.74 -5.81
CA SER A 72 -11.98 9.27 -4.99
C SER A 72 -12.57 7.97 -5.58
N LYS A 73 -13.46 7.31 -4.81
CA LYS A 73 -14.22 6.17 -5.34
C LYS A 73 -15.00 6.55 -6.58
N ALA A 74 -15.63 7.72 -6.59
CA ALA A 74 -16.38 8.21 -7.75
C ALA A 74 -15.48 8.41 -8.96
N GLY A 75 -14.30 8.97 -8.79
CA GLY A 75 -13.29 9.12 -9.85
C GLY A 75 -12.82 7.77 -10.39
N PHE A 76 -12.63 6.80 -9.51
CA PHE A 76 -12.26 5.43 -9.90
C PHE A 76 -13.37 4.77 -10.72
N ASP A 77 -14.61 4.85 -10.28
CA ASP A 77 -15.75 4.25 -10.98
C ASP A 77 -15.97 4.88 -12.36
N ALA A 78 -15.80 6.20 -12.46
CA ALA A 78 -16.01 6.96 -13.70
C ALA A 78 -14.75 7.10 -14.56
N CYS A 79 -13.60 6.59 -14.12
CA CYS A 79 -12.32 6.83 -14.78
C CYS A 79 -12.02 8.33 -14.97
N ASP A 80 -12.32 9.12 -13.93
CA ASP A 80 -12.16 10.57 -13.93
C ASP A 80 -11.07 10.97 -12.96
N GLY A 81 -9.97 11.51 -13.48
CA GLY A 81 -8.83 11.94 -12.69
C GLY A 81 -8.91 13.38 -12.18
N THR A 82 -10.01 14.09 -12.46
CA THR A 82 -10.13 15.51 -12.08
C THR A 82 -9.94 15.71 -10.58
N GLY A 83 -9.03 16.60 -10.21
CA GLY A 83 -8.70 16.89 -8.80
C GLY A 83 -7.86 15.85 -8.10
N GLY A 84 -7.47 14.77 -8.79
CA GLY A 84 -6.64 13.71 -8.21
C GLY A 84 -5.17 14.10 -8.12
N GLN A 85 -4.43 13.33 -7.32
CA GLN A 85 -2.99 13.48 -7.18
C GLN A 85 -2.29 12.67 -8.28
N VAL A 86 -1.49 13.35 -9.12
CA VAL A 86 -0.86 12.75 -10.30
C VAL A 86 0.57 12.35 -10.01
N PHE A 87 0.92 11.12 -10.38
CA PHE A 87 2.29 10.59 -10.38
C PHE A 87 2.63 10.13 -11.80
N SER A 88 3.81 10.45 -12.29
CA SER A 88 4.18 10.18 -13.69
C SER A 88 5.66 9.81 -13.88
N SER A 89 6.33 9.34 -12.83
CA SER A 89 7.77 9.11 -12.89
C SER A 89 8.17 7.77 -13.55
N GLY A 90 7.26 6.82 -13.63
CA GLY A 90 7.57 5.45 -14.06
C GLY A 90 7.89 4.50 -12.89
N ASP A 91 8.13 5.06 -11.72
CA ASP A 91 8.38 4.30 -10.48
C ASP A 91 7.90 5.14 -9.30
N ASP A 92 6.61 5.08 -9.04
CA ASP A 92 5.95 5.88 -8.01
C ASP A 92 5.64 5.01 -6.81
N LYS A 93 5.92 5.52 -5.61
CA LYS A 93 5.65 4.82 -4.35
C LYS A 93 4.61 5.59 -3.55
N VAL A 94 3.58 4.87 -3.09
CA VAL A 94 2.51 5.43 -2.28
C VAL A 94 2.42 4.66 -0.98
N THR A 95 2.53 5.36 0.13
CA THR A 95 2.33 4.80 1.46
C THR A 95 0.84 4.74 1.77
N LEU A 96 0.35 3.56 2.13
CA LEU A 96 -1.06 3.34 2.38
C LEU A 96 -1.49 3.88 3.74
N VAL A 97 -2.65 4.52 3.76
CA VAL A 97 -3.34 4.94 4.98
C VAL A 97 -4.55 4.04 5.22
N GLN A 98 -5.18 4.17 6.37
CA GLN A 98 -6.38 3.41 6.72
C GLN A 98 -7.49 3.60 5.66
N GLY A 99 -8.08 2.49 5.22
CA GLY A 99 -9.20 2.48 4.28
C GLY A 99 -8.80 2.05 2.88
N THR A 100 -9.67 2.35 1.91
CA THR A 100 -9.45 2.02 0.50
C THR A 100 -8.96 3.24 -0.25
N GLN A 101 -7.85 3.08 -0.97
CA GLN A 101 -7.31 4.10 -1.86
C GLN A 101 -7.50 3.67 -3.30
N TYR A 102 -7.81 4.61 -4.18
CA TYR A 102 -8.19 4.35 -5.57
C TYR A 102 -7.18 4.98 -6.51
N PHE A 103 -6.70 4.20 -7.46
CA PHE A 103 -5.68 4.61 -8.42
C PHE A 103 -6.14 4.29 -9.83
N ILE A 104 -5.93 5.23 -10.75
CA ILE A 104 -6.27 5.05 -12.16
C ILE A 104 -5.13 5.55 -13.04
N CYS A 105 -5.07 5.08 -14.28
CA CYS A 105 -4.28 5.71 -15.34
C CYS A 105 -5.21 6.62 -16.15
N THR A 106 -4.84 7.87 -16.34
CA THR A 106 -5.67 8.85 -17.08
C THR A 106 -5.24 9.03 -18.52
N ILE A 107 -4.26 8.26 -19.01
CA ILE A 107 -3.79 8.36 -20.38
C ILE A 107 -4.76 7.61 -21.31
N GLY A 108 -5.40 8.33 -22.24
CA GLY A 108 -6.34 7.75 -23.20
C GLY A 108 -7.40 6.89 -22.53
N PRO A 109 -7.78 5.74 -23.13
CA PRO A 109 -8.79 4.84 -22.57
C PRO A 109 -8.21 3.81 -21.61
N HIS A 110 -7.01 4.03 -21.07
CA HIS A 110 -6.32 3.01 -20.27
C HIS A 110 -7.10 2.59 -19.03
N CYS A 111 -7.70 3.55 -18.31
CA CYS A 111 -8.49 3.24 -17.12
C CYS A 111 -9.67 2.32 -17.44
N SER A 112 -10.45 2.65 -18.49
CA SER A 112 -11.60 1.82 -18.90
C SER A 112 -11.16 0.45 -19.43
N ASN A 113 -9.92 0.32 -19.86
CA ASN A 113 -9.32 -0.95 -20.28
C ASN A 113 -8.64 -1.70 -19.12
N GLY A 114 -8.88 -1.29 -17.89
CA GLY A 114 -8.46 -2.03 -16.70
C GLY A 114 -7.21 -1.53 -16.01
N VAL A 115 -6.61 -0.41 -16.44
CA VAL A 115 -5.45 0.16 -15.74
C VAL A 115 -5.93 1.00 -14.57
N LYS A 116 -6.37 0.32 -13.54
CA LYS A 116 -6.84 0.89 -12.28
C LYS A 116 -6.82 -0.15 -11.17
N ALA A 117 -6.73 0.30 -9.94
CA ALA A 117 -6.76 -0.58 -8.77
C ALA A 117 -7.36 0.12 -7.55
N ALA A 118 -8.14 -0.62 -6.78
CA ALA A 118 -8.62 -0.22 -5.45
C ALA A 118 -7.84 -1.03 -4.41
N VAL A 119 -7.16 -0.36 -3.51
CA VAL A 119 -6.22 -0.96 -2.55
C VAL A 119 -6.68 -0.65 -1.14
N THR A 120 -6.92 -1.68 -0.34
CA THR A 120 -7.41 -1.55 1.04
C THR A 120 -6.33 -1.86 2.05
N ALA A 121 -6.16 -0.98 3.04
CA ALA A 121 -5.25 -1.15 4.16
C ALA A 121 -6.00 -1.02 5.50
N ASN A 122 -5.65 -1.89 6.43
CA ASN A 122 -6.22 -1.90 7.79
C ASN A 122 -5.15 -1.84 8.87
#